data_81845226fafed32409f19e8e91872b61
#
_entry.id   81845226fafed32409f19e8e91872b61
#
_cell.length_a   1.000
_cell.length_b   1.000
_cell.length_c   1.000
_cell.angle_alpha   90.00
_cell.angle_beta   90.00
_cell.angle_gamma   90.00
#
_symmetry.space_group_name_H-M   'P 1'
#
loop_
_entity.id
_entity.type
_entity.pdbx_description
1 polymer ?
#
loop_
_entity_poly.entity_id
_entity_poly.type
_entity_poly.pdbx_seq_one_letter_code
_entity_poly.pdbx_strand_id
1 'polypeptide(L)'
;MGAAAIVAVGLLSLWLIPWLTDLNNQLRATATPQPPSPSATATPTPSPSPSPSPSGPPTADDFVTFQQPPRPDWLPEHTWEELQTQTSFPESLTEHPLFLAEYPVADCPDPYHFETHEEYRRYAEELATCILQAWTPHFETLGVALEPILVESYDREIQTPCGYQGPRFPAFYCSANNTFYLSSKSLNYAAKHPTEGAMTTIHEVFHHIQLQSGIGHAGYSLPIDYWEISRRLELQAICSESRQALTLDIGFTAEDYERVMHNLGIFGEEVHGSNESLTYWGGRGFHITTLQGCNTWVVPADMVD
;
A
#
# COMPACT_ATOMS: atom_id res chain seq x y z
N MET A 1 3.00 19.63 -35.21
CA MET A 1 2.59 18.27 -35.49
C MET A 1 2.64 17.54 -34.15
N GLY A 2 1.51 17.52 -33.48
CA GLY A 2 1.37 16.90 -32.18
C GLY A 2 1.17 15.40 -32.36
N ALA A 3 1.96 14.59 -31.67
CA ALA A 3 1.70 13.18 -31.53
C ALA A 3 1.13 12.95 -30.12
N ALA A 4 -0.12 12.61 -30.09
CA ALA A 4 -0.85 12.21 -28.90
C ALA A 4 -0.21 10.94 -28.29
N ALA A 5 0.29 11.06 -27.09
CA ALA A 5 0.55 9.92 -26.20
C ALA A 5 -0.65 9.83 -25.25
N ILE A 6 -1.71 9.22 -25.69
CA ILE A 6 -2.91 9.02 -24.88
C ILE A 6 -3.17 7.52 -24.77
N VAL A 7 -3.30 7.08 -23.52
CA VAL A 7 -4.22 6.07 -22.99
C VAL A 7 -3.94 4.61 -23.29
N ALA A 8 -3.64 3.92 -22.26
CA ALA A 8 -3.97 2.51 -22.19
C ALA A 8 -4.00 1.96 -20.74
N VAL A 9 -4.49 2.73 -19.80
CA VAL A 9 -4.81 2.23 -18.44
C VAL A 9 -6.22 1.64 -18.38
N GLY A 10 -7.08 1.99 -19.32
CA GLY A 10 -8.53 1.71 -19.28
C GLY A 10 -9.01 0.30 -19.64
N LEU A 11 -8.17 -0.70 -19.88
CA LEU A 11 -8.65 -2.02 -20.34
C LEU A 11 -8.44 -3.20 -19.38
N LEU A 12 -7.83 -2.97 -18.21
CA LEU A 12 -7.51 -4.07 -17.29
C LEU A 12 -8.60 -4.38 -16.27
N SER A 13 -9.46 -3.43 -15.97
CA SER A 13 -10.49 -3.57 -14.94
C SER A 13 -11.71 -4.40 -15.34
N LEU A 14 -11.97 -4.60 -16.63
CA LEU A 14 -13.14 -5.33 -17.11
C LEU A 14 -13.03 -6.86 -17.00
N TRP A 15 -11.84 -7.40 -16.69
CA TRP A 15 -11.60 -8.83 -16.61
C TRP A 15 -11.59 -9.39 -15.19
N LEU A 16 -11.55 -8.53 -14.15
CA LEU A 16 -11.53 -8.97 -12.75
C LEU A 16 -12.91 -9.34 -12.20
N ILE A 17 -13.99 -8.78 -12.74
CA ILE A 17 -15.36 -9.02 -12.25
C ILE A 17 -15.83 -10.48 -12.43
N PRO A 18 -15.54 -11.17 -13.56
CA PRO A 18 -15.91 -12.58 -13.70
C PRO A 18 -15.10 -13.52 -12.80
N TRP A 19 -13.90 -13.12 -12.40
CA TRP A 19 -12.96 -13.97 -11.68
C TRP A 19 -13.27 -14.08 -10.19
N LEU A 20 -13.77 -13.01 -9.57
CA LEU A 20 -14.20 -13.02 -8.16
C LEU A 20 -15.41 -13.92 -7.90
N THR A 21 -16.29 -14.07 -8.90
CA THR A 21 -17.41 -15.02 -8.81
C THR A 21 -16.98 -16.47 -8.99
N ASP A 22 -15.94 -16.73 -9.76
CA ASP A 22 -15.42 -18.08 -9.99
C ASP A 22 -14.56 -18.59 -8.81
N LEU A 23 -13.79 -17.71 -8.17
CA LEU A 23 -13.00 -18.04 -6.98
C LEU A 23 -13.89 -18.46 -5.81
N ASN A 24 -15.01 -17.80 -5.63
CA ASN A 24 -15.99 -18.13 -4.57
C ASN A 24 -16.68 -19.49 -4.82
N ASN A 25 -16.79 -19.92 -6.07
CA ASN A 25 -17.33 -21.23 -6.45
C ASN A 25 -16.28 -22.35 -6.36
N GLN A 26 -15.01 -22.08 -6.62
CA GLN A 26 -13.92 -23.08 -6.50
C GLN A 26 -13.60 -23.39 -5.04
N LEU A 27 -13.66 -22.42 -4.13
CA LEU A 27 -13.44 -22.65 -2.69
C LEU A 27 -14.55 -23.49 -2.04
N ARG A 28 -15.72 -23.60 -2.64
CA ARG A 28 -16.81 -24.48 -2.19
C ARG A 28 -16.70 -25.93 -2.66
N ALA A 29 -15.89 -26.21 -3.68
CA ALA A 29 -15.82 -27.51 -4.34
C ALA A 29 -14.76 -28.48 -3.80
N THR A 30 -13.84 -28.04 -2.91
CA THR A 30 -12.68 -28.85 -2.45
C THR A 30 -12.75 -29.37 -1.01
N ALA A 31 -13.88 -29.24 -0.34
CA ALA A 31 -14.02 -29.80 1.02
C ALA A 31 -14.57 -31.23 0.99
N THR A 32 -13.73 -32.22 0.69
CA THR A 32 -13.99 -33.63 0.98
C THR A 32 -13.25 -34.01 2.26
N PRO A 33 -13.91 -34.51 3.30
CA PRO A 33 -13.21 -34.87 4.56
C PRO A 33 -12.45 -36.17 4.38
N GLN A 34 -11.16 -36.14 4.69
CA GLN A 34 -10.31 -37.34 4.81
C GLN A 34 -10.46 -37.93 6.22
N PRO A 35 -10.61 -39.26 6.39
CA PRO A 35 -10.73 -39.87 7.70
C PRO A 35 -9.39 -39.84 8.48
N PRO A 36 -9.42 -39.73 9.81
CA PRO A 36 -8.23 -39.58 10.62
C PRO A 36 -7.43 -40.89 10.79
N SER A 37 -6.09 -40.76 10.65
CA SER A 37 -5.13 -41.77 11.04
C SER A 37 -4.98 -41.83 12.58
N PRO A 38 -4.73 -43.00 13.20
CA PRO A 38 -4.62 -43.12 14.64
C PRO A 38 -3.33 -42.46 15.16
N SER A 39 -3.48 -41.55 16.08
CA SER A 39 -2.42 -40.77 16.71
C SER A 39 -1.90 -41.47 17.98
N ALA A 40 -0.59 -41.48 18.14
CA ALA A 40 0.08 -41.93 19.35
C ALA A 40 -0.18 -40.97 20.53
N THR A 41 -0.50 -41.52 21.69
CA THR A 41 -0.82 -40.78 22.91
C THR A 41 0.44 -40.12 23.47
N ALA A 42 0.52 -38.79 23.35
CA ALA A 42 1.50 -37.96 24.03
C ALA A 42 0.89 -37.40 25.33
N THR A 43 1.64 -37.49 26.42
CA THR A 43 1.29 -36.98 27.75
C THR A 43 1.14 -35.43 27.69
N PRO A 44 0.05 -34.83 28.18
CA PRO A 44 -0.13 -33.40 28.11
C PRO A 44 0.80 -32.67 29.09
N THR A 45 1.68 -31.83 28.55
CA THR A 45 2.35 -30.76 29.29
C THR A 45 1.30 -29.67 29.60
N PRO A 46 1.25 -29.09 30.82
CA PRO A 46 0.29 -28.05 31.13
C PRO A 46 0.54 -26.83 30.25
N SER A 47 -0.44 -26.48 29.43
CA SER A 47 -0.45 -25.26 28.61
C SER A 47 -0.52 -24.06 29.53
N PRO A 48 0.28 -22.99 29.30
CA PRO A 48 0.09 -21.73 30.00
C PRO A 48 -1.33 -21.22 29.76
N SER A 49 -1.94 -20.73 30.84
CA SER A 49 -3.29 -20.14 30.82
C SER A 49 -3.31 -19.00 29.77
N PRO A 50 -4.27 -18.96 28.85
CA PRO A 50 -4.34 -17.85 27.90
C PRO A 50 -4.53 -16.55 28.67
N SER A 51 -3.70 -15.57 28.38
CA SER A 51 -3.92 -14.18 28.80
C SER A 51 -5.29 -13.74 28.27
N PRO A 52 -6.10 -12.98 29.04
CA PRO A 52 -7.40 -12.55 28.55
C PRO A 52 -7.20 -11.72 27.29
N SER A 53 -7.80 -12.15 26.18
CA SER A 53 -7.89 -11.34 24.97
C SER A 53 -8.64 -10.05 25.29
N PRO A 54 -8.18 -8.90 24.84
CA PRO A 54 -8.91 -7.65 25.00
C PRO A 54 -10.31 -7.80 24.38
N SER A 55 -11.33 -7.37 25.10
CA SER A 55 -12.75 -7.59 24.77
C SER A 55 -13.36 -6.48 23.90
N GLY A 56 -12.59 -5.88 23.00
CA GLY A 56 -13.03 -4.81 22.09
C GLY A 56 -12.04 -4.57 20.95
N PRO A 57 -12.39 -3.73 19.96
CA PRO A 57 -11.44 -3.31 18.92
C PRO A 57 -10.28 -2.53 19.57
N PRO A 58 -9.08 -2.58 18.97
CA PRO A 58 -7.92 -1.80 19.43
C PRO A 58 -8.22 -0.30 19.49
N THR A 59 -7.64 0.36 20.48
CA THR A 59 -7.65 1.82 20.65
C THR A 59 -6.27 2.40 20.30
N ALA A 60 -6.13 3.72 20.23
CA ALA A 60 -4.85 4.36 19.94
C ALA A 60 -3.74 3.96 20.94
N ASP A 61 -4.08 3.75 22.22
CA ASP A 61 -3.13 3.37 23.27
C ASP A 61 -2.63 1.93 23.15
N ASP A 62 -3.26 1.10 22.34
CA ASP A 62 -2.86 -0.27 22.11
C ASP A 62 -1.77 -0.39 21.02
N PHE A 63 -1.64 0.64 20.17
CA PHE A 63 -0.63 0.66 19.11
C PHE A 63 0.74 1.13 19.63
N VAL A 64 1.79 0.60 19.03
CA VAL A 64 3.15 1.05 19.30
C VAL A 64 3.29 2.51 18.85
N THR A 65 3.92 3.33 19.68
CA THR A 65 4.28 4.72 19.34
C THR A 65 5.72 4.80 18.90
N PHE A 66 6.01 5.69 17.95
CA PHE A 66 7.35 5.92 17.42
C PHE A 66 7.80 7.36 17.70
N GLN A 67 9.08 7.53 18.01
CA GLN A 67 9.66 8.87 18.04
C GLN A 67 9.74 9.39 16.61
N GLN A 68 8.74 10.16 16.21
CA GLN A 68 8.68 10.73 14.87
C GLN A 68 9.88 11.65 14.61
N PRO A 69 10.48 11.61 13.40
CA PRO A 69 11.54 12.52 13.03
C PRO A 69 11.03 13.97 13.05
N PRO A 70 11.89 14.94 13.40
CA PRO A 70 11.53 16.34 13.32
C PRO A 70 11.20 16.71 11.86
N ARG A 71 10.30 17.67 11.69
CA ARG A 71 10.02 18.20 10.36
C ARG A 71 11.33 18.75 9.76
N PRO A 72 11.73 18.34 8.55
CA PRO A 72 12.90 18.90 7.89
C PRO A 72 12.74 20.41 7.66
N ASP A 73 13.84 21.17 7.78
CA ASP A 73 13.81 22.64 7.61
C ASP A 73 13.41 23.07 6.19
N TRP A 74 13.66 22.21 5.20
CA TRP A 74 13.30 22.46 3.81
C TRP A 74 11.82 22.15 3.51
N LEU A 75 11.11 21.41 4.35
CA LEU A 75 9.68 21.13 4.14
C LEU A 75 8.87 22.39 4.46
N PRO A 76 8.06 22.91 3.52
CA PRO A 76 7.22 24.08 3.77
C PRO A 76 6.32 23.90 4.99
N GLU A 77 6.11 24.97 5.76
CA GLU A 77 5.12 24.94 6.83
C GLU A 77 3.72 24.92 6.24
N HIS A 78 2.95 23.93 6.66
CA HIS A 78 1.55 23.83 6.35
C HIS A 78 0.77 23.23 7.51
N THR A 79 -0.37 23.79 7.83
CA THR A 79 -1.30 23.23 8.81
C THR A 79 -2.46 22.59 8.06
N TRP A 80 -2.55 21.27 8.14
CA TRP A 80 -3.64 20.52 7.55
C TRP A 80 -4.78 20.40 8.56
N GLU A 81 -6.01 20.66 8.11
CA GLU A 81 -7.19 20.41 8.93
C GLU A 81 -7.36 18.90 9.15
N GLU A 82 -7.89 18.53 10.32
CA GLU A 82 -8.28 17.15 10.59
C GLU A 82 -9.39 16.74 9.65
N LEU A 83 -9.25 15.52 9.10
CA LEU A 83 -10.29 14.95 8.25
C LEU A 83 -11.53 14.63 9.10
N GLN A 84 -12.67 15.09 8.62
CA GLN A 84 -13.96 14.78 9.24
C GLN A 84 -14.72 13.77 8.39
N THR A 85 -15.40 12.83 9.03
CA THR A 85 -16.21 11.85 8.32
C THR A 85 -17.42 12.52 7.67
N GLN A 86 -17.41 12.58 6.34
CA GLN A 86 -18.43 13.19 5.49
C GLN A 86 -19.10 12.14 4.57
N THR A 87 -18.77 10.88 4.73
CA THR A 87 -19.30 9.75 3.96
C THR A 87 -20.16 8.87 4.83
N SER A 88 -20.98 8.01 4.20
CA SER A 88 -21.76 6.96 4.86
C SER A 88 -21.16 5.57 4.66
N PHE A 89 -19.86 5.50 4.41
CA PHE A 89 -19.17 4.22 4.27
C PHE A 89 -19.14 3.46 5.60
N PRO A 90 -18.98 2.13 5.57
CA PRO A 90 -18.89 1.31 6.78
C PRO A 90 -17.72 1.75 7.70
N GLU A 91 -17.90 1.56 9.00
CA GLU A 91 -16.86 1.79 10.01
C GLU A 91 -15.56 1.02 9.73
N SER A 92 -15.66 -0.14 9.06
CA SER A 92 -14.49 -0.89 8.57
C SER A 92 -13.60 -0.12 7.57
N LEU A 93 -14.07 1.04 7.08
CA LEU A 93 -13.33 1.94 6.20
C LEU A 93 -13.13 3.31 6.83
N THR A 94 -14.14 3.86 7.52
CA THR A 94 -14.06 5.19 8.09
C THR A 94 -13.38 5.22 9.47
N GLU A 95 -13.49 4.12 10.23
CA GLU A 95 -13.00 3.97 11.59
C GLU A 95 -12.16 2.68 11.77
N HIS A 96 -11.52 2.20 10.68
CA HIS A 96 -10.66 1.02 10.78
C HIS A 96 -9.54 1.27 11.81
N PRO A 97 -9.32 0.36 12.77
CA PRO A 97 -8.37 0.60 13.88
C PRO A 97 -6.96 0.98 13.43
N LEU A 98 -6.48 0.48 12.28
CA LEU A 98 -5.16 0.82 11.74
C LEU A 98 -4.99 2.33 11.49
N PHE A 99 -6.07 3.08 11.27
CA PHE A 99 -5.98 4.54 11.13
C PHE A 99 -5.49 5.25 12.39
N LEU A 100 -5.62 4.62 13.56
CA LEU A 100 -5.11 5.15 14.82
C LEU A 100 -3.60 4.98 14.97
N ALA A 101 -2.98 4.13 14.16
CA ALA A 101 -1.56 3.85 14.22
C ALA A 101 -0.72 5.05 13.73
N GLU A 102 0.39 5.32 14.42
CA GLU A 102 1.45 6.19 13.91
C GLU A 102 2.20 5.51 12.77
N TYR A 103 2.73 6.29 11.84
CA TYR A 103 3.64 5.74 10.85
C TYR A 103 4.91 5.21 11.53
N PRO A 104 5.34 3.99 11.21
CA PRO A 104 6.55 3.44 11.79
C PRO A 104 7.78 4.24 11.36
N VAL A 105 8.77 4.29 12.25
CA VAL A 105 10.08 4.87 12.01
C VAL A 105 11.10 3.74 11.98
N ALA A 106 11.86 3.67 10.92
CA ALA A 106 12.87 2.63 10.71
C ALA A 106 14.06 3.16 9.92
N ASP A 107 15.23 2.56 10.13
CA ASP A 107 16.44 2.78 9.34
C ASP A 107 16.44 1.73 8.22
N CYS A 108 15.87 2.12 7.06
CA CYS A 108 15.77 1.25 5.90
C CYS A 108 16.88 1.53 4.90
N PRO A 109 17.14 0.61 3.95
CA PRO A 109 18.22 0.78 2.98
C PRO A 109 18.07 2.06 2.15
N ASP A 110 19.13 2.86 2.09
CA ASP A 110 19.23 4.01 1.19
C ASP A 110 19.18 3.56 -0.28
N PRO A 111 18.45 4.29 -1.14
CA PRO A 111 18.49 4.03 -2.58
C PRO A 111 19.86 4.42 -3.15
N TYR A 112 20.31 3.65 -4.10
CA TYR A 112 21.56 3.87 -4.81
C TYR A 112 21.35 3.83 -6.33
N HIS A 113 22.37 4.13 -7.11
CA HIS A 113 22.28 4.02 -8.57
C HIS A 113 22.17 2.55 -8.99
N PHE A 114 21.08 2.19 -9.64
CA PHE A 114 20.81 0.84 -10.14
C PHE A 114 21.25 0.73 -11.61
N GLU A 115 22.11 -0.21 -11.92
CA GLU A 115 22.57 -0.48 -13.30
C GLU A 115 21.71 -1.58 -13.97
N THR A 116 21.13 -2.47 -13.18
CA THR A 116 20.41 -3.64 -13.65
C THR A 116 19.03 -3.80 -12.98
N HIS A 117 18.12 -4.52 -13.64
CA HIS A 117 16.84 -4.92 -13.05
C HIS A 117 17.03 -5.73 -11.77
N GLU A 118 18.04 -6.60 -11.73
CA GLU A 118 18.27 -7.45 -10.56
C GLU A 118 18.75 -6.64 -9.36
N GLU A 119 19.56 -5.61 -9.56
CA GLU A 119 19.95 -4.70 -8.48
C GLU A 119 18.76 -3.93 -7.93
N TYR A 120 17.90 -3.38 -8.80
CA TYR A 120 16.70 -2.68 -8.36
C TYR A 120 15.70 -3.63 -7.70
N ARG A 121 15.46 -4.82 -8.26
CA ARG A 121 14.60 -5.83 -7.65
C ARG A 121 15.08 -6.21 -6.24
N ARG A 122 16.38 -6.45 -6.08
CA ARG A 122 16.97 -6.78 -4.77
C ARG A 122 16.82 -5.64 -3.77
N TYR A 123 17.10 -4.41 -4.18
CA TYR A 123 16.88 -3.24 -3.35
C TYR A 123 15.41 -3.11 -2.94
N ALA A 124 14.48 -3.26 -3.88
CA ALA A 124 13.05 -3.20 -3.61
C ALA A 124 12.59 -4.32 -2.64
N GLU A 125 13.18 -5.53 -2.75
CA GLU A 125 12.93 -6.64 -1.82
C GLU A 125 13.45 -6.34 -0.41
N GLU A 126 14.65 -5.78 -0.30
CA GLU A 126 15.25 -5.37 0.98
C GLU A 126 14.42 -4.24 1.64
N LEU A 127 14.05 -3.21 0.86
CA LEU A 127 13.22 -2.11 1.34
C LEU A 127 11.82 -2.60 1.74
N ALA A 128 11.16 -3.42 0.92
CA ALA A 128 9.85 -3.99 1.24
C ALA A 128 9.90 -4.81 2.55
N THR A 129 10.95 -5.60 2.74
CA THR A 129 11.16 -6.36 3.98
C THR A 129 11.31 -5.43 5.19
N CYS A 130 12.08 -4.35 5.07
CA CYS A 130 12.25 -3.35 6.13
C CYS A 130 10.91 -2.70 6.49
N ILE A 131 10.14 -2.27 5.48
CA ILE A 131 8.81 -1.67 5.67
C ILE A 131 7.87 -2.62 6.41
N LEU A 132 7.77 -3.88 5.97
CA LEU A 132 6.87 -4.85 6.60
C LEU A 132 7.30 -5.15 8.04
N GLN A 133 8.59 -5.25 8.32
CA GLN A 133 9.09 -5.40 9.69
C GLN A 133 8.70 -4.22 10.57
N ALA A 134 8.78 -3.00 10.04
CA ALA A 134 8.38 -1.79 10.76
C ALA A 134 6.86 -1.74 11.05
N TRP A 135 6.03 -2.23 10.13
CA TRP A 135 4.57 -2.30 10.29
C TRP A 135 4.08 -3.50 11.13
N THR A 136 4.90 -4.54 11.31
CA THR A 136 4.53 -5.78 12.03
C THR A 136 3.91 -5.53 13.41
N PRO A 137 4.45 -4.64 14.28
CA PRO A 137 3.84 -4.40 15.60
C PRO A 137 2.39 -3.89 15.54
N HIS A 138 2.05 -3.10 14.52
CA HIS A 138 0.67 -2.63 14.32
C HIS A 138 -0.27 -3.76 13.90
N PHE A 139 0.21 -4.66 13.06
CA PHE A 139 -0.56 -5.85 12.66
C PHE A 139 -0.73 -6.84 13.81
N GLU A 140 0.26 -6.99 14.68
CA GLU A 140 0.14 -7.77 15.92
C GLU A 140 -0.96 -7.18 16.83
N THR A 141 -1.04 -5.85 16.95
CA THR A 141 -2.12 -5.16 17.67
C THR A 141 -3.51 -5.45 17.07
N LEU A 142 -3.59 -5.52 15.74
CA LEU A 142 -4.84 -5.90 15.05
C LEU A 142 -5.18 -7.39 15.20
N GLY A 143 -4.25 -8.22 15.68
CA GLY A 143 -4.39 -9.68 15.69
C GLY A 143 -4.36 -10.32 14.30
N VAL A 144 -3.75 -9.65 13.33
CA VAL A 144 -3.63 -10.08 11.92
C VAL A 144 -2.16 -10.34 11.60
N ALA A 145 -1.86 -11.45 10.94
CA ALA A 145 -0.52 -11.70 10.42
C ALA A 145 -0.26 -10.80 9.21
N LEU A 146 0.88 -10.12 9.19
CA LEU A 146 1.34 -9.41 8.00
C LEU A 146 2.19 -10.38 7.17
N GLU A 147 1.62 -10.87 6.08
CA GLU A 147 2.28 -11.83 5.20
C GLU A 147 3.45 -11.19 4.45
N PRO A 148 4.50 -11.95 4.12
CA PRO A 148 5.60 -11.42 3.30
C PRO A 148 5.13 -11.07 1.89
N ILE A 149 5.79 -10.09 1.28
CA ILE A 149 5.61 -9.70 -0.12
C ILE A 149 6.77 -10.27 -0.95
N LEU A 150 6.46 -10.74 -2.15
CA LEU A 150 7.46 -11.13 -3.14
C LEU A 150 7.73 -9.95 -4.07
N VAL A 151 8.97 -9.83 -4.57
CA VAL A 151 9.35 -8.81 -5.55
C VAL A 151 9.88 -9.50 -6.80
N GLU A 152 9.23 -9.28 -7.92
CA GLU A 152 9.62 -9.81 -9.22
C GLU A 152 9.82 -8.70 -10.24
N SER A 153 10.75 -8.90 -11.18
CA SER A 153 10.97 -7.97 -12.28
C SER A 153 10.68 -8.61 -13.63
N TYR A 154 10.25 -7.79 -14.59
CA TYR A 154 9.95 -8.25 -15.95
C TYR A 154 10.31 -7.22 -17.01
N ASP A 155 10.80 -7.71 -18.16
CA ASP A 155 11.24 -6.87 -19.29
C ASP A 155 10.19 -6.76 -20.40
N ARG A 156 9.32 -7.73 -20.48
CA ARG A 156 8.33 -7.89 -21.54
C ARG A 156 6.94 -8.02 -20.91
N GLU A 157 6.03 -8.48 -21.73
CA GLU A 157 4.71 -8.88 -21.28
C GLU A 157 4.80 -10.04 -20.29
N ILE A 158 4.09 -9.94 -19.18
CA ILE A 158 4.02 -10.97 -18.15
C ILE A 158 2.57 -11.37 -17.89
N GLN A 159 2.32 -12.67 -17.74
CA GLN A 159 1.04 -13.19 -17.25
C GLN A 159 1.16 -13.44 -15.75
N THR A 160 0.30 -12.78 -14.98
CA THR A 160 0.23 -12.93 -13.52
C THR A 160 -1.16 -13.40 -13.10
N PRO A 161 -1.36 -13.80 -11.83
CA PRO A 161 -2.71 -14.06 -11.32
C PRO A 161 -3.66 -12.85 -11.39
N CYS A 162 -3.11 -11.62 -11.40
CA CYS A 162 -3.86 -10.38 -11.58
C CYS A 162 -4.09 -9.99 -13.05
N GLY A 163 -3.74 -10.87 -13.99
CA GLY A 163 -3.92 -10.65 -15.40
C GLY A 163 -2.62 -10.44 -16.17
N TYR A 164 -2.79 -10.07 -17.43
CA TYR A 164 -1.71 -9.80 -18.37
C TYR A 164 -1.23 -8.36 -18.25
N GLN A 165 0.08 -8.15 -18.14
CA GLN A 165 0.71 -6.85 -18.01
C GLN A 165 1.81 -6.64 -19.03
N GLY A 166 1.87 -5.46 -19.63
CA GLY A 166 2.95 -5.02 -20.49
C GLY A 166 3.96 -4.13 -19.73
N PRO A 167 5.20 -3.98 -20.25
CA PRO A 167 6.27 -3.24 -19.59
C PRO A 167 6.06 -1.72 -19.55
N ARG A 168 4.96 -1.21 -20.10
CA ARG A 168 4.59 0.21 -20.08
C ARG A 168 4.18 0.70 -18.69
N PHE A 169 3.70 -0.19 -17.82
CA PHE A 169 3.42 0.12 -16.42
C PHE A 169 4.72 0.05 -15.63
N PRO A 170 5.03 1.07 -14.81
CA PRO A 170 6.28 1.07 -14.05
C PRO A 170 6.33 -0.09 -13.05
N ALA A 171 5.26 -0.27 -12.30
CA ALA A 171 5.13 -1.25 -11.24
C ALA A 171 3.65 -1.56 -10.99
N PHE A 172 3.37 -2.63 -10.26
CA PHE A 172 2.05 -2.93 -9.71
C PHE A 172 2.13 -3.99 -8.62
N TYR A 173 1.26 -3.90 -7.64
CA TYR A 173 1.05 -4.95 -6.65
C TYR A 173 -0.07 -5.90 -7.11
N CYS A 174 0.19 -7.21 -7.04
CA CYS A 174 -0.81 -8.24 -7.32
C CYS A 174 -1.26 -8.91 -6.02
N SER A 175 -2.48 -8.62 -5.60
CA SER A 175 -3.08 -9.14 -4.37
C SER A 175 -3.34 -10.65 -4.39
N ALA A 176 -3.46 -11.26 -5.57
CA ALA A 176 -3.76 -12.68 -5.71
C ALA A 176 -2.57 -13.59 -5.34
N ASN A 177 -1.36 -13.06 -5.30
CA ASN A 177 -0.16 -13.81 -4.92
C ASN A 177 0.83 -13.00 -4.06
N ASN A 178 0.41 -11.87 -3.50
CA ASN A 178 1.23 -10.99 -2.67
C ASN A 178 2.57 -10.62 -3.35
N THR A 179 2.53 -10.29 -4.64
CA THR A 179 3.75 -9.99 -5.40
C THR A 179 3.72 -8.57 -5.93
N PHE A 180 4.79 -7.86 -5.70
CA PHE A 180 5.11 -6.58 -6.30
C PHE A 180 5.94 -6.79 -7.57
N TYR A 181 5.45 -6.32 -8.71
CA TYR A 181 6.08 -6.49 -10.01
C TYR A 181 6.70 -5.19 -10.51
N LEU A 182 7.98 -5.25 -10.90
CA LEU A 182 8.78 -4.15 -11.42
C LEU A 182 9.05 -4.33 -12.91
N SER A 183 8.64 -3.38 -13.75
CA SER A 183 8.93 -3.43 -15.18
C SER A 183 10.28 -2.80 -15.53
N SER A 184 10.75 -3.07 -16.75
CA SER A 184 11.94 -2.39 -17.32
C SER A 184 11.78 -0.87 -17.38
N LYS A 185 10.54 -0.35 -17.46
CA LYS A 185 10.28 1.09 -17.40
C LYS A 185 10.58 1.64 -16.01
N SER A 186 10.25 0.90 -14.96
CA SER A 186 10.57 1.26 -13.59
C SER A 186 12.08 1.35 -13.35
N LEU A 187 12.86 0.36 -13.83
CA LEU A 187 14.31 0.42 -13.75
C LEU A 187 14.89 1.66 -14.45
N ASN A 188 14.46 1.92 -15.68
CA ASN A 188 14.97 3.06 -16.45
C ASN A 188 14.71 4.40 -15.76
N TYR A 189 13.67 4.48 -14.95
CA TYR A 189 13.33 5.65 -14.15
C TYR A 189 14.14 5.68 -12.84
N ALA A 190 14.13 4.59 -12.08
CA ALA A 190 14.87 4.45 -10.83
C ALA A 190 16.39 4.60 -11.01
N ALA A 191 16.94 4.15 -12.14
CA ALA A 191 18.37 4.35 -12.45
C ALA A 191 18.79 5.83 -12.56
N LYS A 192 17.84 6.71 -12.90
CA LYS A 192 18.07 8.16 -12.97
C LYS A 192 17.71 8.87 -11.66
N HIS A 193 16.73 8.35 -10.98
CA HIS A 193 16.16 8.91 -9.77
C HIS A 193 15.96 7.79 -8.73
N PRO A 194 17.02 7.36 -8.04
CA PRO A 194 16.96 6.21 -7.13
C PRO A 194 15.91 6.37 -6.02
N THR A 195 15.76 7.59 -5.48
CA THR A 195 14.76 7.90 -4.45
C THR A 195 13.34 7.67 -4.97
N GLU A 196 13.06 7.95 -6.24
CA GLU A 196 11.74 7.67 -6.82
C GLU A 196 11.51 6.16 -7.03
N GLY A 197 12.59 5.39 -7.21
CA GLY A 197 12.52 3.94 -7.16
C GLY A 197 12.16 3.43 -5.76
N ALA A 198 12.70 4.06 -4.72
CA ALA A 198 12.29 3.78 -3.34
C ALA A 198 10.82 4.16 -3.09
N MET A 199 10.40 5.34 -3.54
CA MET A 199 9.00 5.81 -3.43
C MET A 199 8.03 4.83 -4.11
N THR A 200 8.33 4.39 -5.34
CA THR A 200 7.53 3.35 -6.03
C THR A 200 7.42 2.07 -5.18
N THR A 201 8.52 1.64 -4.55
CA THR A 201 8.51 0.45 -3.69
C THR A 201 7.63 0.66 -2.45
N ILE A 202 7.73 1.82 -1.79
CA ILE A 202 6.91 2.18 -0.62
C ILE A 202 5.42 2.18 -1.01
N HIS A 203 5.07 2.74 -2.16
CA HIS A 203 3.73 2.79 -2.69
C HIS A 203 3.12 1.39 -2.87
N GLU A 204 3.81 0.52 -3.58
CA GLU A 204 3.32 -0.84 -3.85
C GLU A 204 3.25 -1.71 -2.59
N VAL A 205 4.19 -1.54 -1.67
CA VAL A 205 4.15 -2.20 -0.36
C VAL A 205 2.96 -1.67 0.46
N PHE A 206 2.60 -0.39 0.31
CA PHE A 206 1.43 0.12 1.01
C PHE A 206 0.11 -0.48 0.50
N HIS A 207 0.00 -0.79 -0.79
CA HIS A 207 -1.13 -1.58 -1.29
C HIS A 207 -1.21 -2.96 -0.64
N HIS A 208 -0.07 -3.59 -0.38
CA HIS A 208 -0.04 -4.83 0.40
C HIS A 208 -0.57 -4.62 1.83
N ILE A 209 -0.16 -3.55 2.52
CA ILE A 209 -0.65 -3.17 3.86
C ILE A 209 -2.16 -2.93 3.84
N GLN A 210 -2.69 -2.18 2.87
CA GLN A 210 -4.12 -1.97 2.69
C GLN A 210 -4.90 -3.28 2.54
N LEU A 211 -4.35 -4.22 1.80
CA LEU A 211 -5.01 -5.50 1.58
C LEU A 211 -4.96 -6.38 2.83
N GLN A 212 -3.77 -6.54 3.44
CA GLN A 212 -3.56 -7.40 4.61
C GLN A 212 -4.33 -6.89 5.84
N SER A 213 -4.51 -5.58 5.99
CA SER A 213 -5.35 -4.99 7.03
C SER A 213 -6.85 -5.21 6.81
N GLY A 214 -7.27 -5.53 5.59
CA GLY A 214 -8.68 -5.66 5.22
C GLY A 214 -9.30 -4.38 4.63
N ILE A 215 -8.63 -3.22 4.70
CA ILE A 215 -9.11 -1.95 4.13
C ILE A 215 -9.39 -2.12 2.63
N GLY A 216 -8.44 -2.71 1.87
CA GLY A 216 -8.62 -2.96 0.45
C GLY A 216 -9.84 -3.84 0.15
N HIS A 217 -10.01 -4.93 0.89
CA HIS A 217 -11.16 -5.81 0.74
C HIS A 217 -12.49 -5.12 1.05
N ALA A 218 -12.54 -4.33 2.11
CA ALA A 218 -13.73 -3.56 2.48
C ALA A 218 -14.08 -2.53 1.39
N GLY A 219 -13.06 -1.83 0.85
CA GLY A 219 -13.23 -0.87 -0.25
C GLY A 219 -13.82 -1.52 -1.50
N TYR A 220 -13.21 -2.60 -1.99
CA TYR A 220 -13.71 -3.31 -3.18
C TYR A 220 -15.07 -3.99 -2.99
N SER A 221 -15.57 -4.09 -1.76
CA SER A 221 -16.91 -4.61 -1.47
C SER A 221 -18.01 -3.55 -1.54
N LEU A 222 -17.64 -2.26 -1.71
CA LEU A 222 -18.62 -1.18 -1.79
C LEU A 222 -19.39 -1.21 -3.12
N PRO A 223 -20.69 -0.91 -3.12
CA PRO A 223 -21.51 -0.82 -4.32
C PRO A 223 -21.43 0.59 -4.97
N ILE A 224 -20.21 1.10 -5.17
CA ILE A 224 -19.95 2.38 -5.80
C ILE A 224 -19.09 2.20 -7.06
N ASP A 225 -18.78 3.28 -7.76
CA ASP A 225 -17.94 3.25 -8.95
C ASP A 225 -16.56 2.67 -8.66
N TYR A 226 -16.11 1.75 -9.51
CA TYR A 226 -14.82 1.08 -9.35
C TYR A 226 -13.64 2.06 -9.37
N TRP A 227 -13.70 3.08 -10.22
CA TRP A 227 -12.63 4.07 -10.33
C TRP A 227 -12.55 4.96 -9.09
N GLU A 228 -13.69 5.26 -8.44
CA GLU A 228 -13.68 5.94 -7.15
C GLU A 228 -12.99 5.09 -6.08
N ILE A 229 -13.29 3.78 -6.03
CA ILE A 229 -12.61 2.86 -5.09
C ILE A 229 -11.10 2.84 -5.37
N SER A 230 -10.72 2.71 -6.64
CA SER A 230 -9.30 2.73 -7.05
C SER A 230 -8.62 4.01 -6.58
N ARG A 231 -9.16 5.18 -6.94
CA ARG A 231 -8.58 6.47 -6.52
C ARG A 231 -8.45 6.62 -5.02
N ARG A 232 -9.42 6.15 -4.22
CA ARG A 232 -9.32 6.17 -2.76
C ARG A 232 -8.14 5.35 -2.24
N LEU A 233 -7.91 4.17 -2.79
CA LEU A 233 -6.77 3.33 -2.43
C LEU A 233 -5.45 3.92 -2.91
N GLU A 234 -5.39 4.41 -4.14
CA GLU A 234 -4.19 5.02 -4.71
C GLU A 234 -3.78 6.31 -3.98
N LEU A 235 -4.72 7.22 -3.74
CA LEU A 235 -4.45 8.48 -3.03
C LEU A 235 -4.08 8.24 -1.57
N GLN A 236 -4.62 7.20 -0.92
CA GLN A 236 -4.20 6.78 0.40
C GLN A 236 -2.76 6.23 0.36
N ALA A 237 -2.40 5.46 -0.68
CA ALA A 237 -1.04 4.95 -0.87
C ALA A 237 -0.05 6.10 -1.13
N ILE A 238 -0.37 7.05 -1.99
CA ILE A 238 0.43 8.25 -2.27
C ILE A 238 0.64 9.11 -1.01
N CYS A 239 -0.41 9.33 -0.22
CA CYS A 239 -0.29 10.04 1.05
C CYS A 239 0.64 9.31 2.02
N SER A 240 0.50 7.98 2.11
CA SER A 240 1.31 7.14 2.99
C SER A 240 2.77 7.02 2.53
N GLU A 241 3.00 6.92 1.24
CA GLU A 241 4.31 6.95 0.60
C GLU A 241 5.08 8.23 0.98
N SER A 242 4.42 9.40 0.86
CA SER A 242 5.01 10.69 1.22
C SER A 242 5.42 10.75 2.70
N ARG A 243 4.61 10.22 3.61
CA ARG A 243 5.00 10.14 5.03
C ARG A 243 6.17 9.20 5.25
N GLN A 244 6.10 8.02 4.66
CA GLN A 244 7.13 7.00 4.83
C GLN A 244 8.47 7.41 4.23
N ALA A 245 8.50 8.27 3.20
CA ALA A 245 9.73 8.88 2.71
C ALA A 245 10.51 9.64 3.79
N LEU A 246 9.84 10.16 4.81
CA LEU A 246 10.46 10.86 5.94
C LEU A 246 10.73 9.98 7.16
N THR A 247 10.04 8.84 7.28
CA THR A 247 10.12 8.02 8.50
C THR A 247 10.95 6.74 8.32
N LEU A 248 11.29 6.38 7.08
CA LEU A 248 12.08 5.18 6.79
C LEU A 248 13.57 5.46 6.60
N ASP A 249 14.01 6.69 6.83
CA ASP A 249 15.41 7.15 6.76
C ASP A 249 16.13 6.77 5.44
N ILE A 250 15.42 6.90 4.31
CA ILE A 250 15.89 6.56 2.97
C ILE A 250 16.68 7.69 2.29
N GLY A 251 17.23 8.62 3.03
CA GLY A 251 17.99 9.73 2.48
C GLY A 251 17.18 10.74 1.64
N PHE A 252 15.86 10.87 1.89
CA PHE A 252 14.95 11.76 1.14
C PHE A 252 15.31 13.23 1.35
N THR A 253 15.46 13.99 0.27
CA THR A 253 16.00 15.36 0.25
C THR A 253 14.97 16.42 -0.19
N ALA A 254 15.36 17.69 -0.06
CA ALA A 254 14.56 18.82 -0.61
C ALA A 254 14.36 18.70 -2.13
N GLU A 255 15.38 18.27 -2.87
CA GLU A 255 15.29 18.09 -4.32
C GLU A 255 14.30 16.96 -4.69
N ASP A 256 14.29 15.88 -3.90
CA ASP A 256 13.34 14.80 -4.08
C ASP A 256 11.89 15.27 -3.80
N TYR A 257 11.69 16.06 -2.74
CA TYR A 257 10.40 16.66 -2.44
C TYR A 257 9.88 17.53 -3.60
N GLU A 258 10.72 18.45 -4.11
CA GLU A 258 10.33 19.31 -5.23
C GLU A 258 9.96 18.49 -6.47
N ARG A 259 10.72 17.44 -6.76
CA ARG A 259 10.47 16.55 -7.89
C ARG A 259 9.18 15.73 -7.71
N VAL A 260 8.95 15.16 -6.53
CA VAL A 260 7.73 14.41 -6.21
C VAL A 260 6.52 15.33 -6.35
N MET A 261 6.52 16.51 -5.72
CA MET A 261 5.40 17.45 -5.80
C MET A 261 5.15 17.96 -7.22
N HIS A 262 6.21 18.15 -8.01
CA HIS A 262 6.07 18.48 -9.44
C HIS A 262 5.38 17.34 -10.21
N ASN A 263 5.82 16.10 -10.00
CA ASN A 263 5.24 14.93 -10.67
C ASN A 263 3.77 14.73 -10.31
N LEU A 264 3.40 14.85 -9.04
CA LEU A 264 2.01 14.79 -8.59
C LEU A 264 1.13 15.87 -9.24
N GLY A 265 1.71 17.05 -9.52
CA GLY A 265 1.02 18.14 -10.19
C GLY A 265 0.79 17.96 -11.70
N ILE A 266 1.36 16.95 -12.35
CA ILE A 266 1.29 16.76 -13.81
C ILE A 266 0.89 15.37 -14.29
N PHE A 267 0.87 14.36 -13.42
CA PHE A 267 0.61 12.97 -13.79
C PHE A 267 -0.77 12.46 -13.36
N GLY A 268 -1.72 13.35 -13.12
CA GLY A 268 -3.10 12.97 -12.82
C GLY A 268 -3.73 12.14 -13.94
N GLU A 269 -4.45 11.10 -13.56
CA GLU A 269 -5.16 10.20 -14.47
C GLU A 269 -6.37 9.54 -13.78
N GLU A 270 -7.19 8.84 -14.55
CA GLU A 270 -8.45 8.27 -14.07
C GLU A 270 -8.29 7.29 -12.89
N VAL A 271 -7.16 6.56 -12.83
CA VAL A 271 -6.91 5.52 -11.80
C VAL A 271 -6.41 6.12 -10.50
N HIS A 272 -5.43 7.04 -10.57
CA HIS A 272 -4.74 7.60 -9.40
C HIS A 272 -5.35 8.91 -8.92
N GLY A 273 -6.23 9.54 -9.71
CA GLY A 273 -6.85 10.80 -9.40
C GLY A 273 -6.33 11.99 -10.21
N SER A 274 -7.01 13.13 -10.06
CA SER A 274 -6.61 14.38 -10.71
C SER A 274 -5.28 14.91 -10.16
N ASN A 275 -4.66 15.83 -10.91
CA ASN A 275 -3.47 16.54 -10.43
C ASN A 275 -3.71 17.24 -9.07
N GLU A 276 -4.93 17.73 -8.86
CA GLU A 276 -5.31 18.40 -7.62
C GLU A 276 -5.38 17.40 -6.46
N SER A 277 -6.04 16.27 -6.65
CA SER A 277 -6.13 15.19 -5.64
C SER A 277 -4.76 14.60 -5.33
N LEU A 278 -3.95 14.31 -6.34
CA LEU A 278 -2.58 13.81 -6.16
C LEU A 278 -1.73 14.78 -5.34
N THR A 279 -1.74 16.07 -5.71
CA THR A 279 -0.97 17.11 -5.01
C THR A 279 -1.47 17.31 -3.58
N TYR A 280 -2.79 17.29 -3.36
CA TYR A 280 -3.40 17.41 -2.03
C TYR A 280 -2.96 16.26 -1.12
N TRP A 281 -3.17 15.01 -1.54
CA TRP A 281 -2.91 13.85 -0.70
C TRP A 281 -1.42 13.59 -0.52
N GLY A 282 -0.61 13.71 -1.57
CA GLY A 282 0.84 13.59 -1.46
C GLY A 282 1.45 14.69 -0.60
N GLY A 283 1.05 15.95 -0.80
CA GLY A 283 1.50 17.06 0.04
C GLY A 283 1.11 16.90 1.50
N ARG A 284 -0.13 16.44 1.76
CA ARG A 284 -0.63 16.14 3.10
C ARG A 284 0.21 15.07 3.79
N GLY A 285 0.61 14.02 3.08
CA GLY A 285 1.38 12.91 3.62
C GLY A 285 2.67 13.34 4.32
N PHE A 286 3.39 14.34 3.81
CA PHE A 286 4.62 14.84 4.42
C PHE A 286 4.43 15.48 5.80
N HIS A 287 3.20 15.82 6.21
CA HIS A 287 2.93 16.59 7.43
C HIS A 287 2.21 15.82 8.53
N ILE A 288 1.67 14.66 8.22
CA ILE A 288 0.92 13.85 9.17
C ILE A 288 1.81 12.87 9.94
N THR A 289 1.32 12.34 11.06
CA THR A 289 2.04 11.36 11.88
C THR A 289 1.28 10.03 12.02
N THR A 290 -0.03 10.05 11.83
CA THR A 290 -0.88 8.86 11.92
C THR A 290 -1.54 8.56 10.58
N LEU A 291 -1.89 7.29 10.34
CA LEU A 291 -2.56 6.87 9.11
C LEU A 291 -3.95 7.52 8.96
N GLN A 292 -4.57 7.99 10.04
CA GLN A 292 -5.81 8.77 9.98
C GLN A 292 -5.71 9.98 9.06
N GLY A 293 -4.54 10.62 9.00
CA GLY A 293 -4.29 11.75 8.10
C GLY A 293 -4.39 11.39 6.61
N CYS A 294 -4.27 10.12 6.25
CA CYS A 294 -4.42 9.59 4.89
C CYS A 294 -5.75 8.83 4.68
N ASN A 295 -6.73 8.98 5.57
CA ASN A 295 -8.00 8.27 5.43
C ASN A 295 -8.88 8.88 4.34
N THR A 296 -8.73 8.41 3.12
CA THR A 296 -9.52 8.83 1.95
C THR A 296 -10.99 8.41 2.01
N TRP A 297 -11.35 7.51 2.92
CA TRP A 297 -12.72 6.99 3.06
C TRP A 297 -13.65 7.92 3.83
N VAL A 298 -13.12 8.89 4.57
CA VAL A 298 -13.93 9.84 5.35
C VAL A 298 -14.32 11.09 4.55
N VAL A 299 -13.69 11.35 3.40
CA VAL A 299 -13.91 12.55 2.59
C VAL A 299 -14.87 12.30 1.43
N PRO A 300 -15.57 13.33 0.92
CA PRO A 300 -16.46 13.22 -0.23
C PRO A 300 -15.70 12.89 -1.53
N ALA A 301 -16.43 12.45 -2.56
CA ALA A 301 -15.85 11.94 -3.81
C ALA A 301 -15.02 12.98 -4.59
N ASP A 302 -15.38 14.27 -4.49
CA ASP A 302 -14.67 15.38 -5.14
C ASP A 302 -13.28 15.68 -4.54
N MET A 303 -12.93 15.07 -3.43
CA MET A 303 -11.57 15.12 -2.88
C MET A 303 -10.70 13.92 -3.31
N VAL A 304 -11.24 13.05 -4.12
CA VAL A 304 -10.58 11.84 -4.65
C VAL A 304 -10.87 11.64 -6.15
N ASP A 305 -11.20 12.70 -6.88
CA ASP A 305 -11.50 12.67 -8.30
C ASP A 305 -10.25 12.62 -9.20
#